data_de44ee493cde3a5abbcae84b051fc91b
#
_entry.id   de44ee493cde3a5abbcae84b051fc91b
#
_cell.length_a   1.000
_cell.length_b   1.000
_cell.length_c   1.000
_cell.angle_alpha   90.00
_cell.angle_beta   90.00
_cell.angle_gamma   90.00
#
_symmetry.space_group_name_H-M   'P 1'
#
loop_
_entity.id
_entity.type
_entity.pdbx_description
1 polymer ?
#
loop_
_entity_poly.entity_id
_entity_poly.type
_entity_poly.pdbx_seq_one_letter_code
_entity_poly.pdbx_strand_id
1 'polypeptide(L)'
;MHKMLGYNYFDTMRNVNQWIGATAKAAASHPAMSGLPNPSINWVAAWGEVTERSFERMTAKPDWGIESITCCDGRDHLIEVDRKIIGPFGDLVHFNVLEREPISKKILLVAPMSGHYSTLLRSTINSLIIDSEVYVTDWHNARDIPVSKGHFDIEDYTQYLIDYI
;
A
#
# COMPACT_ATOMS: atom_id res chain seq x y z
N MET A 1 -21.88 -16.34 11.86
CA MET A 1 -20.71 -17.05 12.42
C MET A 1 -19.95 -17.93 11.42
N HIS A 2 -20.59 -18.60 10.46
CA HIS A 2 -19.89 -19.45 9.46
C HIS A 2 -19.02 -18.71 8.43
N LYS A 3 -19.31 -17.46 8.09
CA LYS A 3 -18.52 -16.69 7.10
C LYS A 3 -17.13 -16.24 7.60
N MET A 4 -16.96 -16.08 8.90
CA MET A 4 -15.65 -15.75 9.51
C MET A 4 -14.66 -16.91 9.49
N LEU A 5 -15.14 -18.15 9.60
CA LEU A 5 -14.29 -19.35 9.61
C LEU A 5 -13.57 -19.57 8.27
N GLY A 6 -14.25 -19.31 7.14
CA GLY A 6 -13.65 -19.45 5.82
C GLY A 6 -12.54 -18.41 5.58
N TYR A 7 -12.76 -17.19 6.03
CA TYR A 7 -11.81 -16.09 5.87
C TYR A 7 -10.52 -16.32 6.68
N ASN A 8 -10.65 -16.72 7.94
CA ASN A 8 -9.52 -17.06 8.79
C ASN A 8 -8.74 -18.27 8.24
N TYR A 9 -9.42 -19.23 7.60
CA TYR A 9 -8.75 -20.35 6.96
C TYR A 9 -7.86 -19.91 5.79
N PHE A 10 -8.39 -19.07 4.90
CA PHE A 10 -7.59 -18.53 3.78
C PHE A 10 -6.42 -17.67 4.24
N ASP A 11 -6.61 -16.88 5.28
CA ASP A 11 -5.55 -16.07 5.88
C ASP A 11 -4.45 -16.92 6.52
N THR A 12 -4.84 -17.99 7.22
CA THR A 12 -3.90 -18.94 7.80
C THR A 12 -3.13 -19.67 6.69
N MET A 13 -3.81 -20.15 5.65
CA MET A 13 -3.18 -20.81 4.51
C MET A 13 -2.20 -19.91 3.78
N ARG A 14 -2.53 -18.63 3.63
CA ARG A 14 -1.64 -17.65 3.03
C ARG A 14 -0.37 -17.48 3.85
N ASN A 15 -0.49 -17.26 5.16
CA ASN A 15 0.65 -17.08 6.05
C ASN A 15 1.55 -18.34 6.09
N VAL A 16 0.95 -19.52 6.07
CA VAL A 16 1.68 -20.79 5.98
C VAL A 16 2.43 -20.89 4.66
N ASN A 17 1.80 -20.56 3.53
CA ASN A 17 2.47 -20.63 2.23
C ASN A 17 3.59 -19.59 2.11
N GLN A 18 3.41 -18.39 2.64
CA GLN A 18 4.46 -17.37 2.72
C GLN A 18 5.65 -17.88 3.55
N TRP A 19 5.39 -18.46 4.72
CA TRP A 19 6.41 -19.03 5.57
C TRP A 19 7.15 -20.21 4.89
N ILE A 20 6.44 -21.09 4.19
CA ILE A 20 7.03 -22.19 3.42
C ILE A 20 7.93 -21.63 2.31
N GLY A 21 7.50 -20.62 1.58
CA GLY A 21 8.29 -19.95 0.56
C GLY A 21 9.58 -19.35 1.12
N ALA A 22 9.48 -18.61 2.22
CA ALA A 22 10.63 -17.99 2.88
C ALA A 22 11.63 -19.03 3.42
N THR A 23 11.14 -20.13 4.02
CA THR A 23 12.00 -21.21 4.54
C THR A 23 12.68 -22.00 3.41
N ALA A 24 11.97 -22.28 2.32
CA ALA A 24 12.54 -22.96 1.15
C ALA A 24 13.66 -22.12 0.51
N LYS A 25 13.45 -20.82 0.36
CA LYS A 25 14.46 -19.86 -0.12
C LYS A 25 15.67 -19.82 0.81
N ALA A 26 15.45 -19.67 2.11
CA ALA A 26 16.52 -19.61 3.10
C ALA A 26 17.36 -20.91 3.12
N ALA A 27 16.71 -22.08 3.06
CA ALA A 27 17.38 -23.36 3.00
C ALA A 27 18.22 -23.52 1.72
N ALA A 28 17.67 -23.16 0.56
CA ALA A 28 18.38 -23.22 -0.72
C ALA A 28 19.55 -22.24 -0.81
N SER A 29 19.47 -21.10 -0.11
CA SER A 29 20.51 -20.07 -0.06
C SER A 29 21.56 -20.33 1.02
N HIS A 30 21.45 -21.41 1.80
CA HIS A 30 22.39 -21.71 2.87
C HIS A 30 23.79 -22.01 2.28
N PRO A 31 24.89 -21.51 2.86
CA PRO A 31 26.25 -21.68 2.35
C PRO A 31 26.65 -23.13 2.10
N ALA A 32 26.14 -24.08 2.92
CA ALA A 32 26.41 -25.51 2.74
C ALA A 32 25.77 -26.10 1.47
N MET A 33 24.75 -25.43 0.91
CA MET A 33 24.04 -25.85 -0.31
C MET A 33 24.54 -25.12 -1.56
N SER A 34 25.11 -23.92 -1.41
CA SER A 34 25.58 -23.09 -2.52
C SER A 34 26.78 -23.67 -3.29
N GLY A 35 27.51 -24.60 -2.70
CA GLY A 35 28.63 -25.31 -3.34
C GLY A 35 28.23 -26.51 -4.18
N LEU A 36 26.97 -26.92 -4.19
CA LEU A 36 26.49 -28.07 -4.94
C LEU A 36 25.90 -27.61 -6.28
N PRO A 37 26.49 -28.04 -7.44
CA PRO A 37 25.93 -27.70 -8.76
C PRO A 37 24.70 -28.58 -9.02
N ASN A 38 23.59 -28.24 -8.35
CA ASN A 38 22.34 -28.99 -8.50
C ASN A 38 21.23 -28.03 -9.01
N PRO A 39 20.77 -28.19 -10.26
CA PRO A 39 19.72 -27.37 -10.84
C PRO A 39 18.44 -27.35 -10.00
N SER A 40 18.15 -28.42 -9.26
CA SER A 40 16.97 -28.55 -8.40
C SER A 40 17.00 -27.56 -7.24
N ILE A 41 18.16 -27.20 -6.71
CA ILE A 41 18.31 -26.24 -5.59
C ILE A 41 17.95 -24.84 -6.08
N ASN A 42 18.43 -24.46 -7.27
CA ASN A 42 18.10 -23.18 -7.87
C ASN A 42 16.60 -23.05 -8.17
N TRP A 43 15.97 -24.14 -8.60
CA TRP A 43 14.53 -24.19 -8.82
C TRP A 43 13.74 -24.02 -7.51
N VAL A 44 14.14 -24.69 -6.43
CA VAL A 44 13.52 -24.55 -5.10
C VAL A 44 13.69 -23.12 -4.56
N ALA A 45 14.86 -22.53 -4.74
CA ALA A 45 15.10 -21.14 -4.34
C ALA A 45 14.20 -20.17 -5.11
N ALA A 46 14.12 -20.31 -6.43
CA ALA A 46 13.29 -19.49 -7.30
C ALA A 46 11.80 -19.66 -6.98
N TRP A 47 11.34 -20.88 -6.76
CA TRP A 47 9.97 -21.17 -6.35
C TRP A 47 9.64 -20.57 -4.99
N GLY A 48 10.55 -20.70 -4.02
CA GLY A 48 10.41 -20.09 -2.69
C GLY A 48 10.28 -18.58 -2.79
N GLU A 49 11.12 -17.92 -3.60
CA GLU A 49 11.09 -16.47 -3.82
C GLU A 49 9.79 -16.00 -4.49
N VAL A 50 9.33 -16.70 -5.53
CA VAL A 50 8.07 -16.38 -6.21
C VAL A 50 6.89 -16.53 -5.27
N THR A 51 6.88 -17.60 -4.45
CA THR A 51 5.80 -17.86 -3.48
C THR A 51 5.78 -16.78 -2.40
N GLU A 52 6.91 -16.49 -1.77
CA GLU A 52 7.06 -15.45 -0.74
C GLU A 52 6.56 -14.09 -1.28
N ARG A 53 7.11 -13.65 -2.40
CA ARG A 53 6.75 -12.35 -3.03
C ARG A 53 5.29 -12.27 -3.47
N SER A 54 4.72 -13.37 -3.95
CA SER A 54 3.31 -13.37 -4.38
C SER A 54 2.38 -13.14 -3.19
N PHE A 55 2.65 -13.78 -2.07
CA PHE A 55 1.83 -13.63 -0.86
C PHE A 55 2.10 -12.32 -0.13
N GLU A 56 3.32 -11.81 -0.14
CA GLU A 56 3.67 -10.50 0.41
C GLU A 56 2.96 -9.38 -0.37
N ARG A 57 3.02 -9.41 -1.71
CA ARG A 57 2.35 -8.41 -2.57
C ARG A 57 0.82 -8.40 -2.45
N MET A 58 0.22 -9.52 -2.06
CA MET A 58 -1.24 -9.58 -1.83
C MET A 58 -1.69 -8.83 -0.59
N THR A 59 -0.77 -8.48 0.32
CA THR A 59 -1.12 -7.93 1.64
C THR A 59 -0.39 -6.67 2.01
N ALA A 60 0.81 -6.46 1.51
CA ALA A 60 1.57 -5.26 1.79
C ALA A 60 0.99 -4.08 1.00
N LYS A 61 0.79 -2.96 1.68
CA LYS A 61 0.48 -1.70 1.02
C LYS A 61 1.73 -1.25 0.26
N PRO A 62 1.64 -1.03 -1.06
CA PRO A 62 2.77 -0.49 -1.82
C PRO A 62 3.11 0.93 -1.36
N ASP A 63 4.37 1.31 -1.44
CA ASP A 63 4.77 2.69 -1.26
C ASP A 63 4.21 3.58 -2.37
N TRP A 64 4.04 4.86 -2.06
CA TRP A 64 3.59 5.84 -3.05
C TRP A 64 4.57 5.93 -4.23
N GLY A 65 5.88 5.87 -3.99
CA GLY A 65 6.91 5.91 -5.02
C GLY A 65 6.85 7.18 -5.85
N ILE A 66 6.44 8.29 -5.23
CA ILE A 66 6.39 9.63 -5.82
C ILE A 66 7.40 10.46 -5.05
N GLU A 67 8.60 10.63 -5.58
CA GLU A 67 9.70 11.30 -4.90
C GLU A 67 9.93 12.72 -5.44
N SER A 68 9.70 12.92 -6.75
CA SER A 68 9.88 14.21 -7.41
C SER A 68 8.95 14.37 -8.58
N ILE A 69 8.74 15.62 -8.99
CA ILE A 69 7.95 16.00 -10.16
C ILE A 69 8.57 17.19 -10.87
N THR A 70 8.53 17.18 -12.20
CA THR A 70 8.88 18.35 -13.02
C THR A 70 7.64 19.24 -13.12
N CYS A 71 7.71 20.46 -12.56
CA CYS A 71 6.61 21.42 -12.60
C CYS A 71 6.62 22.27 -13.87
N CYS A 72 5.63 23.16 -13.99
CA CYS A 72 5.47 24.07 -15.15
C CYS A 72 6.64 25.06 -15.34
N ASP A 73 7.45 25.26 -14.30
CA ASP A 73 8.68 26.08 -14.34
C ASP A 73 9.88 25.34 -14.99
N GLY A 74 9.69 24.07 -15.36
CA GLY A 74 10.71 23.21 -15.94
C GLY A 74 11.73 22.69 -14.94
N ARG A 75 11.50 22.85 -13.63
CA ARG A 75 12.38 22.34 -12.56
C ARG A 75 11.80 21.09 -11.93
N ASP A 76 12.68 20.24 -11.45
CA ASP A 76 12.33 19.09 -10.64
C ASP A 76 12.21 19.52 -9.17
N HIS A 77 11.05 19.27 -8.61
CA HIS A 77 10.74 19.53 -7.21
C HIS A 77 10.58 18.21 -6.45
N LEU A 78 11.10 18.15 -5.24
CA LEU A 78 10.90 17.02 -4.35
C LEU A 78 9.49 17.04 -3.78
N ILE A 79 8.94 15.86 -3.54
CA ILE A 79 7.62 15.67 -2.97
C ILE A 79 7.75 15.05 -1.59
N GLU A 80 7.14 15.70 -0.61
CA GLU A 80 6.97 15.17 0.73
C GLU A 80 5.53 14.69 0.90
N VAL A 81 5.38 13.46 1.39
CA VAL A 81 4.06 12.86 1.62
C VAL A 81 3.68 12.99 3.08
N ASP A 82 2.78 13.92 3.35
CA ASP A 82 2.33 14.27 4.69
C ASP A 82 0.98 13.64 5.02
N ARG A 83 0.82 13.11 6.24
CA ARG A 83 -0.49 12.74 6.77
C ARG A 83 -1.07 13.91 7.55
N LYS A 84 -2.06 14.58 6.98
CA LYS A 84 -2.68 15.77 7.58
C LYS A 84 -3.71 15.42 8.66
N ILE A 85 -4.48 14.36 8.44
CA ILE A 85 -5.45 13.84 9.40
C ILE A 85 -5.22 12.34 9.53
N ILE A 86 -5.16 11.85 10.76
CA ILE A 86 -4.98 10.43 11.07
C ILE A 86 -6.25 9.96 11.78
N GLY A 87 -7.00 9.12 11.11
CA GLY A 87 -8.23 8.54 11.64
C GLY A 87 -8.13 7.04 11.92
N PRO A 88 -9.07 6.46 12.65
CA PRO A 88 -9.08 5.03 12.93
C PRO A 88 -9.36 4.16 11.71
N PHE A 89 -10.02 4.68 10.68
CA PHE A 89 -10.42 3.94 9.48
C PHE A 89 -9.74 4.44 8.20
N GLY A 90 -9.16 5.63 8.23
CA GLY A 90 -8.47 6.22 7.09
C GLY A 90 -7.77 7.51 7.44
N ASP A 91 -6.79 7.85 6.65
CA ASP A 91 -5.99 9.06 6.78
C ASP A 91 -6.26 10.01 5.61
N LEU A 92 -6.03 11.30 5.83
CA LEU A 92 -5.91 12.27 4.74
C LEU A 92 -4.43 12.52 4.47
N VAL A 93 -4.00 12.15 3.28
CA VAL A 93 -2.61 12.30 2.81
C VAL A 93 -2.51 13.49 1.87
N HIS A 94 -1.52 14.33 2.09
CA HIS A 94 -1.18 15.48 1.25
C HIS A 94 0.18 15.25 0.57
N PHE A 95 0.24 15.55 -0.71
CA PHE A 95 1.47 15.52 -1.50
C PHE A 95 2.00 16.94 -1.60
N ASN A 96 2.94 17.27 -0.74
CA ASN A 96 3.54 18.60 -0.66
C ASN A 96 4.74 18.71 -1.61
N VAL A 97 4.63 19.56 -2.62
CA VAL A 97 5.73 19.87 -3.56
C VAL A 97 6.60 20.94 -2.94
N LEU A 98 7.83 20.57 -2.58
CA LEU A 98 8.78 21.46 -1.92
C LEU A 98 9.28 22.56 -2.87
N GLU A 99 9.57 23.72 -2.31
CA GLU A 99 10.13 24.88 -3.05
C GLU A 99 9.29 25.37 -4.23
N ARG A 100 7.99 25.00 -4.28
CA ARG A 100 7.04 25.49 -5.26
C ARG A 100 6.25 26.65 -4.66
N GLU A 101 5.94 27.66 -5.49
CA GLU A 101 5.00 28.70 -5.12
C GLU A 101 3.63 28.13 -4.77
N PRO A 102 2.97 28.64 -3.73
CA PRO A 102 1.68 28.15 -3.30
C PRO A 102 0.63 28.18 -4.41
N ILE A 103 -0.07 27.08 -4.60
CA ILE A 103 -1.16 26.97 -5.58
C ILE A 103 -2.50 27.01 -4.83
N SER A 104 -3.41 27.86 -5.28
CA SER A 104 -4.73 28.00 -4.66
C SER A 104 -5.68 26.84 -4.97
N LYS A 105 -5.45 26.15 -6.08
CA LYS A 105 -6.27 25.01 -6.51
C LYS A 105 -5.96 23.78 -5.68
N LYS A 106 -6.94 23.29 -4.94
CA LYS A 106 -6.85 22.08 -4.14
C LYS A 106 -7.76 21.00 -4.71
N ILE A 107 -7.27 19.76 -4.74
CA ILE A 107 -8.01 18.61 -5.23
C ILE A 107 -7.99 17.52 -4.15
N LEU A 108 -9.16 17.05 -3.76
CA LEU A 108 -9.33 15.84 -2.95
C LEU A 108 -9.62 14.67 -3.87
N LEU A 109 -8.71 13.71 -3.91
CA LEU A 109 -8.91 12.42 -4.56
C LEU A 109 -9.47 11.43 -3.55
N VAL A 110 -10.68 10.98 -3.80
CA VAL A 110 -11.34 9.96 -2.98
C VAL A 110 -10.96 8.58 -3.52
N ALA A 111 -10.11 7.88 -2.79
CA ALA A 111 -9.71 6.53 -3.16
C ALA A 111 -10.85 5.53 -2.94
N PRO A 112 -10.99 4.50 -3.79
CA PRO A 112 -11.99 3.46 -3.61
C PRO A 112 -11.74 2.65 -2.33
N MET A 113 -12.79 2.40 -1.56
CA MET A 113 -12.71 1.56 -0.34
C MET A 113 -12.61 0.07 -0.62
N SER A 114 -12.96 -0.38 -1.81
CA SER A 114 -13.15 -1.78 -2.14
C SER A 114 -11.85 -2.46 -2.58
N GLY A 115 -11.08 -2.97 -1.62
CA GLY A 115 -10.04 -3.97 -1.87
C GLY A 115 -8.77 -3.49 -2.57
N HIS A 116 -8.58 -2.18 -2.73
CA HIS A 116 -7.38 -1.60 -3.34
C HIS A 116 -6.80 -0.52 -2.43
N TYR A 117 -5.49 -0.43 -2.40
CA TYR A 117 -4.82 0.68 -1.73
C TYR A 117 -4.92 1.97 -2.56
N SER A 118 -4.95 3.10 -1.89
CA SER A 118 -4.96 4.45 -2.48
C SER A 118 -3.78 4.70 -3.42
N THR A 119 -2.68 3.96 -3.25
CA THR A 119 -1.51 3.96 -4.15
C THR A 119 -1.83 3.56 -5.60
N LEU A 120 -3.01 2.99 -5.85
CA LEU A 120 -3.55 2.79 -7.20
C LEU A 120 -3.68 4.11 -7.98
N LEU A 121 -3.91 5.22 -7.27
CA LEU A 121 -4.10 6.56 -7.87
C LEU A 121 -2.78 7.27 -8.20
N ARG A 122 -1.61 6.61 -8.06
CA ARG A 122 -0.28 7.20 -8.28
C ARG A 122 -0.16 7.98 -9.59
N SER A 123 -0.62 7.40 -10.70
CA SER A 123 -0.56 8.08 -12.00
C SER A 123 -1.47 9.31 -12.07
N THR A 124 -2.64 9.25 -11.45
CA THR A 124 -3.58 10.37 -11.34
C THR A 124 -2.98 11.49 -10.49
N ILE A 125 -2.37 11.14 -9.36
CA ILE A 125 -1.68 12.10 -8.49
C ILE A 125 -0.57 12.80 -9.26
N ASN A 126 0.29 12.07 -9.96
CA ASN A 126 1.38 12.64 -10.76
C ASN A 126 0.88 13.60 -11.83
N SER A 127 -0.28 13.34 -12.41
CA SER A 127 -0.86 14.23 -13.42
C SER A 127 -1.45 15.50 -12.84
N LEU A 128 -2.03 15.43 -11.63
CA LEU A 128 -2.74 16.56 -11.01
C LEU A 128 -1.82 17.46 -10.19
N ILE A 129 -0.75 16.90 -9.61
CA ILE A 129 0.14 17.62 -8.70
C ILE A 129 0.93 18.74 -9.39
N ILE A 130 1.03 18.69 -10.73
CA ILE A 130 1.73 19.70 -11.54
C ILE A 130 1.12 21.09 -11.35
N ASP A 131 -0.21 21.19 -11.29
CA ASP A 131 -0.98 22.46 -11.27
C ASP A 131 -1.91 22.61 -10.06
N SER A 132 -1.85 21.68 -9.11
CA SER A 132 -2.78 21.64 -7.98
C SER A 132 -2.10 21.12 -6.71
N GLU A 133 -2.64 21.46 -5.55
CA GLU A 133 -2.36 20.76 -4.30
C GLU A 133 -3.25 19.52 -4.22
N VAL A 134 -2.67 18.36 -4.07
CA VAL A 134 -3.37 17.08 -4.11
C VAL A 134 -3.45 16.45 -2.73
N TYR A 135 -4.68 16.17 -2.31
CA TYR A 135 -5.01 15.41 -1.11
C TYR A 135 -5.66 14.10 -1.52
N VAL A 136 -5.37 13.04 -0.79
CA VAL A 136 -5.88 11.69 -1.09
C VAL A 136 -6.42 11.04 0.18
N THR A 137 -7.60 10.45 0.10
CA THR A 137 -8.09 9.58 1.18
C THR A 137 -7.34 8.26 1.17
N ASP A 138 -6.78 7.88 2.30
CA ASP A 138 -5.98 6.67 2.44
C ASP A 138 -6.64 5.72 3.44
N TRP A 139 -7.54 4.85 2.93
CA TRP A 139 -8.29 3.94 3.76
C TRP A 139 -7.42 2.83 4.32
N HIS A 140 -7.59 2.56 5.61
CA HIS A 140 -6.90 1.48 6.28
C HIS A 140 -7.46 0.12 5.86
N ASN A 141 -6.60 -0.90 5.89
CA ASN A 141 -7.06 -2.26 5.67
C ASN A 141 -8.00 -2.69 6.80
N ALA A 142 -9.24 -3.00 6.48
CA ALA A 142 -10.27 -3.38 7.46
C ALA A 142 -9.87 -4.57 8.36
N ARG A 143 -8.91 -5.40 7.92
CA ARG A 143 -8.38 -6.51 8.73
C ARG A 143 -7.55 -6.05 9.92
N ASP A 144 -6.85 -4.92 9.75
CA ASP A 144 -5.90 -4.40 10.73
C ASP A 144 -6.59 -3.50 11.75
N ILE A 145 -7.87 -3.17 11.52
CA ILE A 145 -8.67 -2.32 12.39
C ILE A 145 -9.29 -3.18 13.51
N PRO A 146 -8.94 -2.93 14.79
CA PRO A 146 -9.53 -3.65 15.91
C PRO A 146 -11.04 -3.38 16.01
N VAL A 147 -11.82 -4.40 16.34
CA VAL A 147 -13.28 -4.29 16.56
C VAL A 147 -13.63 -3.25 17.64
N SER A 148 -12.70 -2.99 18.57
CA SER A 148 -12.85 -1.96 19.60
C SER A 148 -12.90 -0.52 19.06
N LYS A 149 -12.52 -0.28 17.80
CA LYS A 149 -12.65 1.03 17.14
C LYS A 149 -14.07 1.35 16.70
N GLY A 150 -15.00 0.38 16.81
CA GLY A 150 -16.40 0.56 16.51
C GLY A 150 -16.78 0.04 15.13
N HIS A 151 -17.93 0.49 14.70
CA HIS A 151 -18.52 0.18 13.38
C HIS A 151 -18.11 1.27 12.38
N PHE A 152 -18.07 0.93 11.11
CA PHE A 152 -17.82 1.86 10.01
C PHE A 152 -18.75 1.51 8.85
N ASP A 153 -19.65 2.42 8.51
CA ASP A 153 -20.61 2.27 7.43
C ASP A 153 -20.53 3.41 6.41
N ILE A 154 -21.52 3.52 5.54
CA ILE A 154 -21.55 4.52 4.48
C ILE A 154 -21.77 5.95 5.04
N GLU A 155 -22.44 6.06 6.19
CA GLU A 155 -22.66 7.35 6.85
C GLU A 155 -21.35 7.83 7.45
N ASP A 156 -20.61 6.95 8.12
CA ASP A 156 -19.27 7.24 8.65
C ASP A 156 -18.31 7.62 7.52
N TYR A 157 -18.34 6.87 6.42
CA TYR A 157 -17.55 7.20 5.22
C TYR A 157 -17.85 8.60 4.70
N THR A 158 -19.12 8.96 4.62
CA THR A 158 -19.54 10.29 4.16
C THR A 158 -19.06 11.37 5.14
N GLN A 159 -19.14 11.12 6.45
CA GLN A 159 -18.67 12.05 7.46
C GLN A 159 -17.15 12.28 7.36
N TYR A 160 -16.37 11.25 7.13
CA TYR A 160 -14.93 11.39 6.89
C TYR A 160 -14.64 12.30 5.69
N LEU A 161 -15.39 12.17 4.59
CA LEU A 161 -15.20 13.03 3.42
C LEU A 161 -15.58 14.49 3.72
N ILE A 162 -16.62 14.72 4.51
CA ILE A 162 -17.01 16.07 4.96
C ILE A 162 -15.92 16.68 5.83
N ASP A 163 -15.35 15.90 6.75
CA ASP A 163 -14.31 16.35 7.67
C ASP A 163 -12.97 16.63 6.95
N TYR A 164 -12.77 16.07 5.76
CA TYR A 164 -11.57 16.28 4.95
C TYR A 164 -11.64 17.50 4.03
N ILE A 165 -12.84 18.06 3.81
CA ILE A 165 -13.08 19.25 2.97
C ILE A 165 -12.98 20.52 3.80
#